data_bf372f8d1bb573f87434067181ec67f3
#
_entry.id   bf372f8d1bb573f87434067181ec67f3
#
_cell.length_a   1.000
_cell.length_b   1.000
_cell.length_c   1.000
_cell.angle_alpha   90.00
_cell.angle_beta   90.00
_cell.angle_gamma   90.00
#
_symmetry.space_group_name_H-M   'P 1'
#
loop_
_entity.id
_entity.type
_entity.pdbx_description
1 polymer ?
#
loop_
_entity_poly.entity_id
_entity_poly.type
_entity_poly.pdbx_seq_one_letter_code
_entity_poly.pdbx_strand_id
1 'polypeptide(L)'
;MNNGRFSRTSRIRPSSQLRDKFTELSVPTLSIAHNYLQETVILTDYETDEEGKYTKSNGQKRRQFIEYDDTDFTNDIRKDLEAYNQLLRDTYVDIAALEEPFVVRTKKDGSTQRIKIDQSKKFVRRIFSRGDWNCNGRFYGGFWQQVGSEYRKDIFINDSPTVQVDYKGFHAAILSAMKDVVYDGDRYDLGAIVCPRLDKQQQRKAVNLLVLAAINAKDRSSAFGAFRKAQPAGSVEKDIRQ
;
A
#
# COMPACT_ATOMS: atom_id res chain seq x y z
N MET A 1 -31.34 16.00 -16.40
CA MET A 1 -30.95 15.34 -15.14
C MET A 1 -30.90 13.85 -15.41
N ASN A 2 -29.72 13.32 -15.73
CA ASN A 2 -29.56 11.89 -16.04
C ASN A 2 -29.41 11.14 -14.70
N ASN A 3 -30.45 10.42 -14.31
CA ASN A 3 -30.39 9.44 -13.26
C ASN A 3 -29.50 8.29 -13.74
N GLY A 4 -28.21 8.38 -13.50
CA GLY A 4 -27.27 7.28 -13.70
C GLY A 4 -27.63 6.12 -12.80
N ARG A 5 -28.40 5.18 -13.32
CA ARG A 5 -28.51 3.85 -12.71
C ARG A 5 -27.13 3.23 -12.79
N PHE A 6 -26.43 3.18 -11.66
CA PHE A 6 -25.23 2.36 -11.54
C PHE A 6 -25.60 0.92 -11.86
N SER A 7 -25.03 0.39 -12.92
CA SER A 7 -25.15 -1.03 -13.26
C SER A 7 -24.45 -1.82 -12.15
N ARG A 8 -25.24 -2.46 -11.28
CA ARG A 8 -24.70 -3.40 -10.31
C ARG A 8 -24.07 -4.55 -11.06
N THR A 9 -22.86 -4.90 -10.72
CA THR A 9 -22.20 -6.12 -11.18
C THR A 9 -23.16 -7.28 -11.05
N SER A 10 -23.44 -7.98 -12.15
CA SER A 10 -24.42 -9.06 -12.18
C SER A 10 -24.06 -10.10 -11.11
N ARG A 11 -24.96 -10.33 -10.17
CA ARG A 11 -24.79 -11.42 -9.20
C ARG A 11 -24.86 -12.73 -9.96
N ILE A 12 -23.73 -13.43 -10.03
CA ILE A 12 -23.69 -14.77 -10.63
C ILE A 12 -24.37 -15.71 -9.65
N ARG A 13 -25.50 -16.27 -10.01
CA ARG A 13 -26.10 -17.40 -9.30
C ARG A 13 -25.59 -18.67 -9.92
N PRO A 14 -25.18 -19.67 -9.14
CA PRO A 14 -24.82 -20.97 -9.67
C PRO A 14 -26.04 -21.56 -10.42
N SER A 15 -25.80 -22.13 -11.60
CA SER A 15 -26.84 -22.86 -12.33
C SER A 15 -27.35 -24.05 -11.50
N SER A 16 -28.55 -24.56 -11.81
CA SER A 16 -29.03 -25.81 -11.19
C SER A 16 -28.02 -26.93 -11.33
N GLN A 17 -27.47 -27.11 -12.54
CA GLN A 17 -26.43 -28.12 -12.81
C GLN A 17 -25.19 -27.99 -11.91
N LEU A 18 -24.74 -26.77 -11.63
CA LEU A 18 -23.61 -26.56 -10.73
C LEU A 18 -23.98 -26.89 -9.28
N ARG A 19 -25.18 -26.53 -8.86
CA ARG A 19 -25.70 -26.90 -7.52
C ARG A 19 -25.83 -28.41 -7.37
N ASP A 20 -26.36 -29.08 -8.41
CA ASP A 20 -26.54 -30.53 -8.41
C ASP A 20 -25.19 -31.24 -8.29
N LYS A 21 -24.17 -30.80 -9.06
CA LYS A 21 -22.79 -31.29 -8.92
C LYS A 21 -22.19 -31.09 -7.53
N PHE A 22 -22.43 -29.94 -6.91
CA PHE A 22 -21.98 -29.68 -5.54
C PHE A 22 -22.65 -30.64 -4.54
N THR A 23 -23.92 -30.95 -4.76
CA THR A 23 -24.68 -31.90 -3.94
C THR A 23 -24.18 -33.33 -4.15
N GLU A 24 -23.95 -33.74 -5.42
CA GLU A 24 -23.38 -35.06 -5.75
C GLU A 24 -21.98 -35.27 -5.13
N LEU A 25 -21.13 -34.25 -5.14
CA LEU A 25 -19.80 -34.33 -4.56
C LEU A 25 -19.81 -34.36 -3.04
N SER A 26 -20.96 -34.18 -2.41
CA SER A 26 -21.12 -34.15 -0.95
C SER A 26 -20.13 -33.20 -0.25
N VAL A 27 -19.69 -32.14 -0.96
CA VAL A 27 -18.80 -31.13 -0.39
C VAL A 27 -19.63 -30.24 0.52
N PRO A 28 -19.45 -30.30 1.83
CA PRO A 28 -20.17 -29.39 2.72
C PRO A 28 -19.81 -27.96 2.32
N THR A 29 -20.80 -27.10 2.16
CA THR A 29 -20.59 -25.66 1.90
C THR A 29 -19.67 -25.00 2.94
N LEU A 30 -19.61 -25.56 4.14
CA LEU A 30 -18.67 -25.20 5.21
C LEU A 30 -17.21 -25.60 4.91
N SER A 31 -16.96 -26.47 3.90
CA SER A 31 -15.59 -26.84 3.49
C SER A 31 -14.95 -25.83 2.57
N ILE A 32 -15.71 -24.88 2.02
CA ILE A 32 -15.18 -23.74 1.26
C ILE A 32 -14.96 -22.59 2.24
N ALA A 33 -14.01 -22.77 3.14
CA ALA A 33 -13.63 -21.72 4.05
C ALA A 33 -12.44 -20.94 3.51
N HIS A 34 -12.42 -19.64 3.77
CA HIS A 34 -11.17 -18.89 3.68
C HIS A 34 -10.12 -19.59 4.56
N ASN A 35 -8.87 -19.57 4.13
CA ASN A 35 -7.79 -20.04 4.99
C ASN A 35 -7.63 -19.09 6.18
N TYR A 36 -8.37 -19.35 7.25
CA TYR A 36 -8.32 -18.59 8.51
C TYR A 36 -6.99 -18.75 9.25
N LEU A 37 -6.20 -19.76 8.85
CA LEU A 37 -4.89 -20.04 9.45
C LEU A 37 -3.76 -19.25 8.76
N GLN A 38 -4.09 -18.37 7.81
CA GLN A 38 -3.07 -17.55 7.18
C GLN A 38 -2.52 -16.54 8.17
N GLU A 39 -1.20 -16.60 8.41
CA GLU A 39 -0.51 -15.68 9.33
C GLU A 39 -0.73 -14.22 8.92
N THR A 40 -1.13 -13.41 9.89
CA THR A 40 -1.45 -12.00 9.73
C THR A 40 -0.31 -11.07 10.15
N VAL A 41 0.60 -11.56 10.99
CA VAL A 41 1.77 -10.82 11.48
C VAL A 41 3.01 -11.45 10.88
N ILE A 42 3.70 -10.75 10.01
CA ILE A 42 4.84 -11.29 9.25
C ILE A 42 6.09 -10.49 9.56
N LEU A 43 7.13 -11.18 9.97
CA LEU A 43 8.48 -10.63 10.10
C LEU A 43 9.31 -11.04 8.89
N THR A 44 10.02 -10.09 8.28
CA THR A 44 10.90 -10.35 7.14
C THR A 44 12.26 -9.73 7.33
N ASP A 45 13.28 -10.34 6.73
CA ASP A 45 14.60 -9.73 6.57
C ASP A 45 15.11 -9.97 5.15
N TYR A 46 16.27 -9.40 4.86
CA TYR A 46 16.98 -9.68 3.63
C TYR A 46 17.83 -10.95 3.78
N GLU A 47 17.70 -11.82 2.80
CA GLU A 47 18.53 -13.02 2.69
C GLU A 47 19.99 -12.63 2.47
N THR A 48 20.90 -13.22 3.25
CA THR A 48 22.35 -13.06 3.12
C THR A 48 22.98 -14.40 2.78
N ASP A 49 24.10 -14.36 2.06
CA ASP A 49 24.96 -15.51 1.84
C ASP A 49 25.87 -15.79 3.08
N GLU A 50 26.70 -16.81 2.98
CA GLU A 50 27.64 -17.21 4.06
C GLU A 50 28.66 -16.11 4.39
N GLU A 51 28.92 -15.20 3.45
CA GLU A 51 29.82 -14.05 3.65
C GLU A 51 29.09 -12.80 4.20
N GLY A 52 27.76 -12.90 4.50
CA GLY A 52 26.95 -11.79 5.00
C GLY A 52 26.54 -10.76 3.94
N LYS A 53 26.75 -11.06 2.65
CA LYS A 53 26.31 -10.19 1.55
C LYS A 53 24.85 -10.47 1.19
N TYR A 54 24.09 -9.43 0.88
CA TYR A 54 22.72 -9.58 0.46
C TYR A 54 22.59 -10.36 -0.87
N THR A 55 21.84 -11.44 -0.85
CA THR A 55 21.48 -12.16 -2.08
C THR A 55 20.53 -11.27 -2.92
N LYS A 56 20.62 -11.38 -4.24
CA LYS A 56 19.81 -10.58 -5.15
C LYS A 56 19.12 -11.47 -6.17
N SER A 57 17.88 -11.12 -6.50
CA SER A 57 17.15 -11.68 -7.63
C SER A 57 16.67 -10.51 -8.50
N ASN A 58 16.96 -10.56 -9.80
CA ASN A 58 16.67 -9.47 -10.73
C ASN A 58 17.17 -8.08 -10.26
N GLY A 59 18.36 -8.03 -9.66
CA GLY A 59 18.98 -6.81 -9.13
C GLY A 59 18.41 -6.29 -7.82
N GLN A 60 17.36 -6.92 -7.28
CA GLN A 60 16.76 -6.57 -5.99
C GLN A 60 17.19 -7.54 -4.91
N LYS A 61 17.36 -7.04 -3.67
CA LYS A 61 17.64 -7.89 -2.50
C LYS A 61 16.49 -8.85 -2.29
N ARG A 62 16.80 -10.15 -2.13
CA ARG A 62 15.79 -11.15 -1.77
C ARG A 62 15.34 -10.93 -0.33
N ARG A 63 14.05 -11.15 -0.08
CA ARG A 63 13.47 -11.14 1.27
C ARG A 63 13.14 -12.57 1.67
N GLN A 64 13.36 -12.88 2.92
CA GLN A 64 12.96 -14.11 3.56
C GLN A 64 12.01 -13.83 4.72
N PHE A 65 11.17 -14.79 5.02
CA PHE A 65 10.37 -14.78 6.24
C PHE A 65 11.25 -15.22 7.41
N ILE A 66 11.06 -14.53 8.55
CA ILE A 66 11.72 -14.87 9.80
C ILE A 66 10.68 -15.56 10.69
N GLU A 67 10.99 -16.75 11.16
CA GLU A 67 10.22 -17.38 12.23
C GLU A 67 10.51 -16.66 13.54
N TYR A 68 9.49 -16.51 14.37
CA TYR A 68 9.59 -15.80 15.64
C TYR A 68 8.67 -16.43 16.67
N ASP A 69 9.06 -16.31 17.93
CA ASP A 69 8.22 -16.70 19.05
C ASP A 69 7.11 -15.66 19.29
N ASP A 70 5.94 -16.14 19.69
CA ASP A 70 4.82 -15.27 20.02
C ASP A 70 5.12 -14.45 21.27
N THR A 71 4.77 -13.18 21.20
CA THR A 71 4.87 -12.21 22.30
C THR A 71 3.51 -11.54 22.51
N ASP A 72 3.33 -10.87 23.64
CA ASP A 72 2.12 -10.08 23.88
C ASP A 72 1.89 -9.07 22.75
N PHE A 73 2.96 -8.42 22.27
CA PHE A 73 2.90 -7.48 21.16
C PHE A 73 2.41 -8.12 19.85
N THR A 74 2.93 -9.31 19.49
CA THR A 74 2.48 -10.00 18.26
C THR A 74 1.07 -10.55 18.40
N ASN A 75 0.69 -11.01 19.58
CA ASN A 75 -0.64 -11.52 19.87
C ASN A 75 -1.70 -10.41 19.84
N ASP A 76 -1.41 -9.23 20.38
CA ASP A 76 -2.30 -8.07 20.32
C ASP A 76 -2.54 -7.64 18.88
N ILE A 77 -1.47 -7.53 18.07
CA ILE A 77 -1.58 -7.20 16.64
C ILE A 77 -2.41 -8.26 15.90
N ARG A 78 -2.17 -9.54 16.19
CA ARG A 78 -2.90 -10.64 15.54
C ARG A 78 -4.38 -10.57 15.85
N LYS A 79 -4.74 -10.34 17.12
CA LYS A 79 -6.13 -10.17 17.55
C LYS A 79 -6.83 -9.02 16.85
N ASP A 80 -6.17 -7.87 16.73
CA ASP A 80 -6.74 -6.70 16.02
C ASP A 80 -6.92 -7.00 14.52
N LEU A 81 -5.95 -7.68 13.90
CA LEU A 81 -6.02 -8.05 12.50
C LEU A 81 -7.09 -9.11 12.23
N GLU A 82 -7.30 -10.04 13.13
CA GLU A 82 -8.38 -11.03 13.03
C GLU A 82 -9.75 -10.35 13.05
N ALA A 83 -9.96 -9.44 14.00
CA ALA A 83 -11.19 -8.66 14.09
C ALA A 83 -11.41 -7.81 12.82
N TYR A 84 -10.35 -7.15 12.32
CA TYR A 84 -10.42 -6.36 11.10
C TYR A 84 -10.68 -7.22 9.86
N ASN A 85 -10.01 -8.37 9.73
CA ASN A 85 -10.23 -9.29 8.63
C ASN A 85 -11.63 -9.91 8.67
N GLN A 86 -12.19 -10.14 9.88
CA GLN A 86 -13.59 -10.54 10.01
C GLN A 86 -14.52 -9.44 9.47
N LEU A 87 -14.32 -8.19 9.88
CA LEU A 87 -15.08 -7.06 9.34
C LEU A 87 -14.98 -6.98 7.81
N LEU A 88 -13.78 -7.18 7.25
CA LEU A 88 -13.60 -7.19 5.80
C LEU A 88 -14.35 -8.33 5.12
N ARG A 89 -14.44 -9.51 5.72
CA ARG A 89 -15.24 -10.64 5.19
C ARG A 89 -16.72 -10.28 5.10
N ASP A 90 -17.23 -9.64 6.14
CA ASP A 90 -18.65 -9.27 6.24
C ASP A 90 -18.99 -8.01 5.40
N THR A 91 -17.98 -7.33 4.88
CA THR A 91 -18.12 -6.10 4.09
C THR A 91 -17.97 -6.39 2.61
N TYR A 92 -18.90 -5.92 1.80
CA TYR A 92 -18.77 -5.98 0.34
C TYR A 92 -17.96 -4.78 -0.16
N VAL A 93 -16.85 -5.04 -0.84
CA VAL A 93 -15.97 -4.01 -1.42
C VAL A 93 -15.85 -4.25 -2.92
N ASP A 94 -16.18 -3.25 -3.73
CA ASP A 94 -16.18 -3.38 -5.19
C ASP A 94 -15.74 -2.07 -5.86
N ILE A 95 -15.46 -2.15 -7.17
CA ILE A 95 -15.21 -1.00 -8.06
C ILE A 95 -16.33 -0.99 -9.10
N ALA A 96 -17.33 -0.15 -8.89
CA ALA A 96 -18.58 -0.16 -9.66
C ALA A 96 -18.41 0.17 -11.15
N ALA A 97 -17.35 0.87 -11.53
CA ALA A 97 -17.08 1.29 -12.90
C ALA A 97 -16.48 0.19 -13.79
N LEU A 98 -16.18 -1.00 -13.24
CA LEU A 98 -15.54 -2.05 -13.99
C LEU A 98 -16.57 -2.98 -14.65
N GLU A 99 -16.39 -3.23 -15.95
CA GLU A 99 -17.13 -4.25 -16.70
C GLU A 99 -16.58 -5.66 -16.41
N GLU A 100 -15.26 -5.77 -16.20
CA GLU A 100 -14.56 -7.02 -15.91
C GLU A 100 -14.11 -7.06 -14.46
N PRO A 101 -14.04 -8.25 -13.81
CA PRO A 101 -13.65 -8.38 -12.41
C PRO A 101 -12.14 -8.25 -12.20
N PHE A 102 -11.47 -7.43 -13.00
CA PHE A 102 -10.05 -7.13 -12.88
C PHE A 102 -9.70 -5.78 -13.49
N VAL A 103 -8.60 -5.21 -13.04
CA VAL A 103 -7.94 -4.07 -13.69
C VAL A 103 -6.61 -4.50 -14.29
N VAL A 104 -6.23 -3.87 -15.40
CA VAL A 104 -4.92 -4.09 -16.03
C VAL A 104 -4.01 -2.94 -15.65
N ARG A 105 -2.91 -3.26 -15.00
CA ARG A 105 -1.87 -2.30 -14.64
C ARG A 105 -0.64 -2.50 -15.52
N THR A 106 -0.20 -1.44 -16.18
CA THR A 106 1.09 -1.44 -16.89
C THR A 106 2.21 -1.08 -15.92
N LYS A 107 3.22 -1.92 -15.83
CA LYS A 107 4.43 -1.67 -15.03
C LYS A 107 5.39 -0.75 -15.79
N LYS A 108 6.39 -0.25 -15.06
CA LYS A 108 7.43 0.64 -15.64
C LYS A 108 8.26 -0.02 -16.74
N ASP A 109 8.35 -1.35 -16.74
CA ASP A 109 9.03 -2.16 -17.76
C ASP A 109 8.17 -2.46 -18.99
N GLY A 110 6.95 -1.90 -19.07
CA GLY A 110 5.99 -2.13 -20.15
C GLY A 110 5.17 -3.41 -20.01
N SER A 111 5.51 -4.29 -19.07
CA SER A 111 4.72 -5.50 -18.81
C SER A 111 3.37 -5.16 -18.18
N THR A 112 2.36 -5.98 -18.47
CA THR A 112 1.03 -5.82 -17.89
C THR A 112 0.77 -6.84 -16.78
N GLN A 113 0.01 -6.42 -15.78
CA GLN A 113 -0.42 -7.27 -14.67
C GLN A 113 -1.93 -7.13 -14.50
N ARG A 114 -2.65 -8.25 -14.50
CA ARG A 114 -4.07 -8.27 -14.11
C ARG A 114 -4.19 -8.32 -12.60
N ILE A 115 -4.90 -7.37 -12.04
CA ILE A 115 -5.26 -7.30 -10.62
C ILE A 115 -6.72 -7.68 -10.50
N LYS A 116 -6.98 -8.87 -9.98
CA LYS A 116 -8.37 -9.34 -9.80
C LYS A 116 -9.02 -8.58 -8.65
N ILE A 117 -10.23 -8.13 -8.89
CA ILE A 117 -11.12 -7.54 -7.88
C ILE A 117 -11.99 -8.68 -7.34
N ASP A 118 -11.53 -9.26 -6.25
CA ASP A 118 -12.07 -10.50 -5.71
C ASP A 118 -12.35 -10.36 -4.22
N GLN A 119 -13.54 -10.76 -3.78
CA GLN A 119 -13.94 -10.71 -2.38
C GLN A 119 -13.02 -11.57 -1.49
N SER A 120 -12.38 -12.60 -2.04
CA SER A 120 -11.37 -13.40 -1.32
C SER A 120 -10.06 -12.65 -1.07
N LYS A 121 -9.81 -11.55 -1.80
CA LYS A 121 -8.60 -10.72 -1.68
C LYS A 121 -8.80 -9.48 -0.81
N LYS A 122 -9.65 -9.59 0.17
CA LYS A 122 -9.85 -8.56 1.20
C LYS A 122 -9.03 -8.79 2.46
N PHE A 123 -8.26 -9.87 2.50
CA PHE A 123 -7.41 -10.21 3.63
C PHE A 123 -6.24 -9.23 3.78
N VAL A 124 -6.01 -8.76 5.01
CA VAL A 124 -4.95 -7.81 5.34
C VAL A 124 -4.04 -8.39 6.41
N ARG A 125 -2.75 -8.15 6.24
CA ARG A 125 -1.68 -8.53 7.17
C ARG A 125 -0.76 -7.37 7.44
N ARG A 126 -0.03 -7.39 8.56
CA ARG A 126 1.08 -6.47 8.82
C ARG A 126 2.40 -7.15 8.51
N ILE A 127 3.28 -6.44 7.80
CA ILE A 127 4.61 -6.95 7.44
C ILE A 127 5.66 -6.03 8.02
N PHE A 128 6.47 -6.59 8.90
CA PHE A 128 7.64 -5.96 9.47
C PHE A 128 8.89 -6.35 8.68
N SER A 129 9.95 -5.57 8.76
CA SER A 129 11.16 -5.74 7.93
C SER A 129 12.43 -5.61 8.74
N ARG A 130 13.54 -6.10 8.20
CA ARG A 130 14.88 -6.04 8.80
C ARG A 130 15.01 -6.82 10.12
N GLY A 131 14.18 -7.86 10.30
CA GLY A 131 14.15 -8.59 11.55
C GLY A 131 13.76 -7.74 12.77
N ASP A 132 13.12 -6.57 12.57
CA ASP A 132 12.87 -5.59 13.61
C ASP A 132 11.39 -5.16 13.62
N TRP A 133 10.75 -5.27 14.78
CA TRP A 133 9.35 -4.89 15.00
C TRP A 133 9.10 -3.38 14.94
N ASN A 134 10.16 -2.57 14.98
CA ASN A 134 10.07 -1.11 14.78
C ASN A 134 10.20 -0.70 13.31
N CYS A 135 10.47 -1.66 12.42
CA CYS A 135 10.69 -1.38 11.00
C CYS A 135 9.50 -1.80 10.14
N ASN A 136 8.97 -0.87 9.34
CA ASN A 136 7.84 -1.04 8.44
C ASN A 136 6.51 -1.23 9.20
N GLY A 137 6.00 -2.46 9.39
CA GLY A 137 4.74 -2.72 10.09
C GLY A 137 3.48 -2.22 9.38
N ARG A 138 3.55 -2.04 8.05
CA ARG A 138 2.42 -1.57 7.24
C ARG A 138 1.45 -2.69 6.93
N PHE A 139 0.21 -2.29 6.61
CA PHE A 139 -0.82 -3.20 6.14
C PHE A 139 -0.64 -3.55 4.67
N TYR A 140 -0.79 -4.84 4.33
CA TYR A 140 -0.67 -5.37 2.98
C TYR A 140 -1.75 -6.44 2.74
N GLY A 141 -2.23 -6.55 1.49
CA GLY A 141 -3.03 -7.68 1.04
C GLY A 141 -4.31 -7.32 0.31
N GLY A 142 -5.01 -6.26 0.70
CA GLY A 142 -6.26 -5.87 0.05
C GLY A 142 -6.05 -5.45 -1.42
N PHE A 143 -6.98 -5.85 -2.31
CA PHE A 143 -6.89 -5.51 -3.73
C PHE A 143 -6.86 -3.99 -3.98
N TRP A 144 -7.53 -3.20 -3.14
CA TRP A 144 -7.56 -1.72 -3.21
C TRP A 144 -6.20 -1.06 -3.06
N GLN A 145 -5.22 -1.75 -2.49
CA GLN A 145 -3.84 -1.27 -2.41
C GLN A 145 -3.06 -1.47 -3.71
N GLN A 146 -3.53 -2.36 -4.57
CA GLN A 146 -2.86 -2.73 -5.81
C GLN A 146 -3.39 -1.96 -7.02
N VAL A 147 -4.66 -1.54 -6.98
CA VAL A 147 -5.30 -0.77 -8.04
C VAL A 147 -4.74 0.65 -8.09
N GLY A 148 -4.68 1.22 -9.30
CA GLY A 148 -4.23 2.59 -9.53
C GLY A 148 -5.15 3.64 -8.90
N SER A 149 -4.64 4.87 -8.77
CA SER A 149 -5.41 5.98 -8.20
C SER A 149 -6.66 6.31 -9.01
N GLU A 150 -6.63 6.06 -10.32
CA GLU A 150 -7.73 6.24 -11.25
C GLU A 150 -8.95 5.39 -10.91
N TYR A 151 -8.76 4.21 -10.33
CA TYR A 151 -9.84 3.31 -9.92
C TYR A 151 -10.29 3.51 -8.48
N ARG A 152 -9.43 4.06 -7.61
CA ARG A 152 -9.73 4.17 -6.17
C ARG A 152 -10.92 5.08 -5.86
N LYS A 153 -11.17 6.08 -6.68
CA LYS A 153 -12.33 6.98 -6.58
C LYS A 153 -13.67 6.27 -6.82
N ASP A 154 -13.64 5.13 -7.52
CA ASP A 154 -14.82 4.35 -7.89
C ASP A 154 -14.99 3.12 -6.98
N ILE A 155 -14.27 3.05 -5.87
CA ILE A 155 -14.46 2.01 -4.85
C ILE A 155 -15.74 2.29 -4.06
N PHE A 156 -16.52 1.24 -3.87
CA PHE A 156 -17.73 1.24 -3.06
C PHE A 156 -17.59 0.25 -1.91
N ILE A 157 -18.13 0.59 -0.76
CA ILE A 157 -18.24 -0.25 0.42
C ILE A 157 -19.71 -0.39 0.77
N ASN A 158 -20.24 -1.62 0.73
CA ASN A 158 -21.67 -1.89 0.97
C ASN A 158 -22.60 -0.95 0.20
N ASP A 159 -22.37 -0.80 -1.10
CA ASP A 159 -23.10 0.08 -2.02
C ASP A 159 -22.95 1.58 -1.73
N SER A 160 -22.12 1.99 -0.79
CA SER A 160 -21.81 3.40 -0.51
C SER A 160 -20.50 3.83 -1.15
N PRO A 161 -20.44 5.00 -1.82
CA PRO A 161 -19.21 5.50 -2.42
C PRO A 161 -18.19 5.84 -1.33
N THR A 162 -16.91 5.63 -1.65
CA THR A 162 -15.82 5.96 -0.73
C THR A 162 -15.20 7.30 -1.05
N VAL A 163 -14.58 7.91 -0.05
CA VAL A 163 -13.76 9.11 -0.19
C VAL A 163 -12.34 8.78 0.22
N GLN A 164 -11.38 9.09 -0.67
CA GLN A 164 -9.97 8.95 -0.33
C GLN A 164 -9.52 10.21 0.41
N VAL A 165 -9.09 10.04 1.66
CA VAL A 165 -8.49 11.11 2.47
C VAL A 165 -6.99 10.88 2.54
N ASP A 166 -6.20 11.92 2.27
CA ASP A 166 -4.74 11.88 2.39
C ASP A 166 -4.26 12.95 3.39
N TYR A 167 -3.28 12.59 4.20
CA TYR A 167 -2.69 13.49 5.19
C TYR A 167 -1.59 14.34 4.54
N LYS A 168 -1.90 15.61 4.29
CA LYS A 168 -0.93 16.55 3.74
C LYS A 168 0.21 16.81 4.73
N GLY A 169 1.43 16.51 4.29
CA GLY A 169 2.62 16.76 5.10
C GLY A 169 2.74 15.91 6.36
N PHE A 170 2.23 14.69 6.37
CA PHE A 170 2.10 13.82 7.55
C PHE A 170 3.40 13.69 8.36
N HIS A 171 4.53 13.37 7.71
CA HIS A 171 5.81 13.22 8.41
C HIS A 171 6.28 14.53 9.06
N ALA A 172 6.16 15.66 8.35
CA ALA A 172 6.51 16.96 8.90
C ALA A 172 5.56 17.36 10.04
N ALA A 173 4.28 16.97 9.97
CA ALA A 173 3.32 17.17 11.05
C ALA A 173 3.69 16.41 12.32
N ILE A 174 4.08 15.13 12.20
CA ILE A 174 4.54 14.34 13.33
C ILE A 174 5.80 14.95 13.95
N LEU A 175 6.79 15.33 13.13
CA LEU A 175 8.02 15.95 13.64
C LEU A 175 7.75 17.28 14.38
N SER A 176 6.81 18.08 13.88
CA SER A 176 6.40 19.32 14.55
C SER A 176 5.72 19.01 15.89
N ALA A 177 4.81 18.03 15.93
CA ALA A 177 4.15 17.62 17.16
C ALA A 177 5.14 17.07 18.20
N MET A 178 6.14 16.29 17.78
CA MET A 178 7.20 15.79 18.67
C MET A 178 8.08 16.89 19.27
N LYS A 179 8.04 18.10 18.72
CA LYS A 179 8.80 19.28 19.16
C LYS A 179 7.89 20.35 19.74
N ASP A 180 6.61 20.05 19.96
CA ASP A 180 5.59 21.00 20.42
C ASP A 180 5.50 22.27 19.56
N VAL A 181 5.82 22.13 18.26
CA VAL A 181 5.74 23.23 17.29
C VAL A 181 4.37 23.19 16.60
N VAL A 182 3.55 24.18 16.86
CA VAL A 182 2.31 24.40 16.11
C VAL A 182 2.66 25.15 14.81
N TYR A 183 2.33 24.56 13.68
CA TYR A 183 2.50 25.16 12.37
C TYR A 183 1.18 25.10 11.59
N ASP A 184 0.64 26.28 11.34
CA ASP A 184 -0.59 26.44 10.56
C ASP A 184 -0.24 26.92 9.15
N GLY A 185 -0.10 25.98 8.24
CA GLY A 185 0.26 26.26 6.86
C GLY A 185 0.82 25.06 6.10
N ASP A 186 1.34 25.33 4.90
CA ASP A 186 2.01 24.31 4.11
C ASP A 186 3.48 24.14 4.54
N ARG A 187 3.77 23.05 5.23
CA ARG A 187 5.11 22.73 5.78
C ARG A 187 6.22 22.60 4.74
N TYR A 188 5.88 22.61 3.45
CA TYR A 188 6.82 22.55 2.33
C TYR A 188 6.94 23.90 1.60
N ASP A 189 6.15 24.91 1.98
CA ASP A 189 6.26 26.26 1.45
C ASP A 189 7.25 27.05 2.30
N LEU A 190 8.35 27.48 1.69
CA LEU A 190 9.39 28.27 2.36
C LEU A 190 9.03 29.77 2.46
N GLY A 191 7.84 30.18 1.99
CA GLY A 191 7.39 31.57 1.99
C GLY A 191 8.09 32.47 0.97
N ALA A 192 9.25 32.09 0.49
CA ALA A 192 10.05 32.83 -0.50
C ALA A 192 10.64 31.89 -1.56
N ILE A 193 11.05 32.45 -2.71
CA ILE A 193 11.79 31.72 -3.72
C ILE A 193 13.27 31.72 -3.28
N VAL A 194 13.72 30.57 -2.76
CA VAL A 194 15.10 30.37 -2.32
C VAL A 194 16.00 29.96 -3.50
N CYS A 195 15.42 29.27 -4.49
CA CYS A 195 16.13 28.89 -5.70
C CYS A 195 15.50 29.61 -6.92
N PRO A 196 16.17 30.64 -7.49
CA PRO A 196 15.63 31.42 -8.63
C PRO A 196 15.39 30.61 -9.90
N ARG A 197 15.96 29.40 -10.00
CA ARG A 197 15.78 28.50 -11.14
C ARG A 197 14.50 27.67 -11.07
N LEU A 198 13.80 27.70 -9.93
CA LEU A 198 12.58 26.93 -9.68
C LEU A 198 11.42 27.90 -9.46
N ASP A 199 10.28 27.58 -10.06
CA ASP A 199 9.04 28.23 -9.68
C ASP A 199 8.58 27.76 -8.28
N LYS A 200 7.60 28.44 -7.69
CA LYS A 200 7.10 28.15 -6.34
C LYS A 200 6.62 26.70 -6.17
N GLN A 201 5.97 26.13 -7.19
CA GLN A 201 5.44 24.77 -7.14
C GLN A 201 6.57 23.73 -7.25
N GLN A 202 7.55 23.98 -8.10
CA GLN A 202 8.74 23.13 -8.24
C GLN A 202 9.56 23.15 -6.95
N GLN A 203 9.78 24.32 -6.38
CA GLN A 203 10.48 24.47 -5.11
C GLN A 203 9.76 23.70 -3.99
N ARG A 204 8.43 23.84 -3.87
CA ARG A 204 7.63 23.09 -2.90
C ARG A 204 7.77 21.55 -3.07
N LYS A 205 7.76 21.06 -4.31
CA LYS A 205 7.99 19.63 -4.60
C LYS A 205 9.38 19.17 -4.20
N ALA A 206 10.39 19.99 -4.49
CA ALA A 206 11.77 19.70 -4.12
C ALA A 206 11.94 19.65 -2.59
N VAL A 207 11.37 20.60 -1.86
CA VAL A 207 11.38 20.59 -0.38
C VAL A 207 10.70 19.37 0.20
N ASN A 208 9.52 18.98 -0.32
CA ASN A 208 8.83 17.76 0.11
C ASN A 208 9.71 16.51 -0.08
N LEU A 209 10.33 16.38 -1.25
CA LEU A 209 11.21 15.25 -1.55
C LEU A 209 12.47 15.25 -0.68
N LEU A 210 13.06 16.43 -0.45
CA LEU A 210 14.24 16.57 0.40
C LEU A 210 13.93 16.21 1.85
N VAL A 211 12.80 16.65 2.40
CA VAL A 211 12.34 16.31 3.76
C VAL A 211 12.14 14.79 3.87
N LEU A 212 11.47 14.15 2.89
CA LEU A 212 11.32 12.71 2.87
C LEU A 212 12.65 11.97 2.80
N ALA A 213 13.57 12.46 1.97
CA ALA A 213 14.91 11.88 1.87
C ALA A 213 15.68 12.02 3.20
N ALA A 214 15.62 13.18 3.84
CA ALA A 214 16.31 13.46 5.10
C ALA A 214 15.80 12.59 6.25
N ILE A 215 14.48 12.40 6.38
CA ILE A 215 13.87 11.56 7.42
C ILE A 215 14.32 10.09 7.32
N ASN A 216 14.52 9.60 6.09
CA ASN A 216 14.87 8.19 5.83
C ASN A 216 16.36 7.95 5.64
N ALA A 217 17.17 8.98 5.64
CA ALA A 217 18.60 8.88 5.41
C ALA A 217 19.39 8.62 6.71
N LYS A 218 20.49 7.91 6.58
CA LYS A 218 21.44 7.68 7.67
C LYS A 218 22.18 8.96 8.08
N ASP A 219 22.49 9.79 7.10
CA ASP A 219 23.28 11.02 7.24
C ASP A 219 22.95 12.01 6.11
N ARG A 220 23.49 13.22 6.23
CA ARG A 220 23.29 14.30 5.26
C ARG A 220 23.70 13.92 3.83
N SER A 221 24.82 13.25 3.67
CA SER A 221 25.31 12.83 2.34
C SER A 221 24.37 11.85 1.67
N SER A 222 23.88 10.86 2.43
CA SER A 222 22.89 9.89 1.97
C SER A 222 21.57 10.55 1.60
N ALA A 223 21.11 11.55 2.35
CA ALA A 223 19.91 12.32 2.05
C ALA A 223 20.02 13.04 0.70
N PHE A 224 21.09 13.77 0.49
CA PHE A 224 21.34 14.44 -0.81
C PHE A 224 21.55 13.47 -1.95
N GLY A 225 22.20 12.33 -1.71
CA GLY A 225 22.32 11.25 -2.69
C GLY A 225 20.95 10.70 -3.11
N ALA A 226 20.08 10.42 -2.16
CA ALA A 226 18.71 9.97 -2.42
C ALA A 226 17.87 11.02 -3.15
N PHE A 227 17.97 12.29 -2.73
CA PHE A 227 17.29 13.41 -3.38
C PHE A 227 17.69 13.50 -4.86
N ARG A 228 19.00 13.56 -5.17
CA ARG A 228 19.50 13.62 -6.56
C ARG A 228 19.07 12.42 -7.40
N LYS A 229 19.07 11.21 -6.82
CA LYS A 229 18.65 10.00 -7.52
C LYS A 229 17.17 10.00 -7.88
N ALA A 230 16.33 10.60 -7.04
CA ALA A 230 14.90 10.67 -7.23
C ALA A 230 14.48 11.71 -8.28
N GLN A 231 15.35 12.66 -8.63
CA GLN A 231 15.07 13.68 -9.64
C GLN A 231 15.18 13.11 -11.05
N PRO A 232 14.32 13.53 -11.99
CA PRO A 232 14.45 13.16 -13.40
C PRO A 232 15.84 13.54 -13.96
N ALA A 233 16.31 12.77 -14.91
CA ALA A 233 17.55 13.11 -15.62
C ALA A 233 17.38 14.44 -16.37
N GLY A 234 18.34 15.37 -16.19
CA GLY A 234 18.31 16.70 -16.82
C GLY A 234 17.36 17.70 -16.15
N SER A 235 16.76 17.38 -15.01
CA SER A 235 15.97 18.36 -14.26
C SER A 235 16.87 19.40 -13.59
N VAL A 236 16.37 20.62 -13.48
CA VAL A 236 17.08 21.74 -12.78
C VAL A 236 17.34 21.40 -11.32
N GLU A 237 16.43 20.68 -10.69
CA GLU A 237 16.52 20.23 -9.28
C GLU A 237 17.71 19.30 -9.06
N LYS A 238 18.12 18.54 -10.09
CA LYS A 238 19.25 17.62 -10.00
C LYS A 238 20.59 18.34 -9.95
N ASP A 239 20.65 19.53 -10.55
CA ASP A 239 21.87 20.35 -10.65
C ASP A 239 22.01 21.34 -9.48
N ILE A 240 21.07 21.39 -8.56
CA ILE A 240 21.17 22.16 -7.33
C ILE A 240 22.28 21.54 -6.48
N ARG A 241 23.46 22.09 -6.63
CA ARG A 241 24.62 21.84 -5.78
C ARG A 241 24.74 23.00 -4.80
N GLN A 242 24.43 22.77 -3.55
CA GLN A 242 24.67 23.58 -2.34
C GLN A 242 23.43 23.89 -1.56
#